data_b71dee2688877ff682ecb973566e2eb8
#
_entry.id   b71dee2688877ff682ecb973566e2eb8
#
_cell.length_a   1.000
_cell.length_b   1.000
_cell.length_c   1.000
_cell.angle_alpha   90.00
_cell.angle_beta   90.00
_cell.angle_gamma   90.00
#
_symmetry.space_group_name_H-M   'P 1'
#
loop_
_entity.id
_entity.type
_entity.pdbx_description
1 polymer ?
#
loop_
_entity_poly.entity_id
_entity_poly.type
_entity_poly.pdbx_seq_one_letter_code
_entity_poly.pdbx_strand_id
1 'polypeptide(L)'
;MRRVFFLPAVVAVLVFSLYVADAEAKPDVVSVDMQYIMSESQPGKQAEAHLKKVQEVLQQGFDKLRDAHKKDSEEERNKIYAQGLAVLNRQMEVERQAAMRAVQAVIVEEVEKWREQNDVSLVISRSMVVAGDWDKADYTKTILSRVNKRKVKFADLPTVTIKKDEGKKSRR
;
A
#
# COMPACT_ATOMS: atom_id res chain seq x y z
N MET A 1 39.07 -49.75 55.34
CA MET A 1 37.87 -48.89 55.41
C MET A 1 37.82 -48.03 54.16
N ARG A 2 37.05 -48.45 53.14
CA ARG A 2 36.83 -47.75 51.89
C ARG A 2 35.43 -47.15 51.93
N ARG A 3 35.30 -45.85 52.09
CA ARG A 3 34.05 -45.15 51.93
C ARG A 3 33.96 -44.58 50.53
N VAL A 4 33.06 -45.17 49.75
CA VAL A 4 32.73 -44.77 48.39
C VAL A 4 31.82 -43.53 48.47
N PHE A 5 32.32 -42.37 47.98
CA PHE A 5 31.51 -41.18 47.73
C PHE A 5 31.13 -41.18 46.25
N PHE A 6 29.98 -41.76 45.93
CA PHE A 6 29.36 -41.67 44.62
C PHE A 6 27.90 -41.20 44.76
N LEU A 7 27.69 -39.93 45.08
CA LEU A 7 26.30 -39.47 45.05
C LEU A 7 26.04 -37.95 44.85
N PRO A 8 26.86 -37.15 44.14
CA PRO A 8 26.28 -35.87 43.70
C PRO A 8 26.17 -35.70 42.19
N ALA A 9 26.70 -36.63 41.33
CA ALA A 9 26.68 -36.42 39.88
C ALA A 9 25.36 -36.73 39.18
N VAL A 10 24.46 -37.53 39.78
CA VAL A 10 23.20 -37.95 39.15
C VAL A 10 22.07 -36.91 39.31
N VAL A 11 22.13 -36.06 40.35
CA VAL A 11 21.09 -35.06 40.62
C VAL A 11 21.24 -33.83 39.68
N ALA A 12 22.46 -33.51 39.22
CA ALA A 12 22.68 -32.35 38.33
C ALA A 12 22.17 -32.55 36.91
N VAL A 13 22.06 -33.81 36.44
CA VAL A 13 21.57 -34.10 35.06
C VAL A 13 20.06 -34.07 34.99
N LEU A 14 19.33 -34.31 36.07
CA LEU A 14 17.87 -34.31 36.10
C LEU A 14 17.26 -32.89 36.21
N VAL A 15 18.00 -31.90 36.68
CA VAL A 15 17.51 -30.51 36.76
C VAL A 15 17.69 -29.75 35.47
N PHE A 16 18.63 -30.19 34.60
CA PHE A 16 18.85 -29.52 33.30
C PHE A 16 17.86 -29.89 32.21
N SER A 17 17.05 -30.93 32.38
CA SER A 17 16.06 -31.40 31.41
C SER A 17 14.67 -30.74 31.61
N LEU A 18 14.49 -29.86 32.59
CA LEU A 18 13.20 -29.18 32.85
C LEU A 18 13.14 -27.73 32.26
N TYR A 19 14.22 -27.26 31.67
CA TYR A 19 14.21 -26.03 30.88
C TYR A 19 14.08 -26.33 29.38
N VAL A 20 13.16 -27.18 28.99
CA VAL A 20 12.54 -27.06 27.66
C VAL A 20 11.64 -25.85 27.77
N ALA A 21 12.18 -24.67 27.52
CA ALA A 21 11.37 -23.50 27.23
C ALA A 21 10.34 -23.96 26.17
N ASP A 22 9.06 -23.81 26.47
CA ASP A 22 8.01 -23.84 25.47
C ASP A 22 8.41 -22.84 24.39
N ALA A 23 9.16 -23.28 23.41
CA ALA A 23 9.31 -22.56 22.16
C ALA A 23 7.92 -22.64 21.54
N GLU A 24 7.08 -21.65 21.83
CA GLU A 24 5.82 -21.49 21.11
C GLU A 24 6.17 -21.63 19.63
N ALA A 25 5.68 -22.71 19.03
CA ALA A 25 5.90 -22.98 17.61
C ALA A 25 5.37 -21.76 16.86
N LYS A 26 6.27 -21.06 16.17
CA LYS A 26 5.86 -19.91 15.36
C LYS A 26 4.79 -20.37 14.38
N PRO A 27 3.72 -19.61 14.18
CA PRO A 27 2.68 -20.02 13.26
C PRO A 27 3.26 -20.11 11.84
N ASP A 28 3.00 -21.24 11.19
CA ASP A 28 3.45 -21.51 9.83
C ASP A 28 2.70 -20.64 8.80
N VAL A 29 1.45 -20.29 9.12
CA VAL A 29 0.57 -19.42 8.32
C VAL A 29 0.11 -18.25 9.17
N VAL A 30 0.27 -17.05 8.66
CA VAL A 30 -0.16 -15.81 9.32
C VAL A 30 -0.99 -14.94 8.39
N SER A 31 -1.71 -13.98 8.97
CA SER A 31 -2.53 -13.05 8.22
C SER A 31 -2.11 -11.61 8.40
N VAL A 32 -2.41 -10.77 7.39
CA VAL A 32 -2.26 -9.33 7.45
C VAL A 32 -3.47 -8.63 6.81
N ASP A 33 -3.91 -7.53 7.41
CA ASP A 33 -4.96 -6.69 6.83
C ASP A 33 -4.32 -5.70 5.85
N MET A 34 -4.30 -6.09 4.57
CA MET A 34 -3.72 -5.28 3.50
C MET A 34 -4.43 -3.95 3.31
N GLN A 35 -5.76 -3.89 3.50
CA GLN A 35 -6.53 -2.66 3.35
C GLN A 35 -6.21 -1.67 4.46
N TYR A 36 -6.16 -2.17 5.70
CA TYR A 36 -5.77 -1.37 6.85
C TYR A 36 -4.36 -0.80 6.71
N ILE A 37 -3.39 -1.62 6.28
CA ILE A 37 -2.01 -1.15 6.05
C ILE A 37 -1.99 -0.11 4.92
N MET A 38 -2.74 -0.33 3.84
CA MET A 38 -2.84 0.59 2.71
C MET A 38 -3.34 1.98 3.15
N SER A 39 -4.38 2.05 3.99
CA SER A 39 -4.95 3.33 4.44
C SER A 39 -4.16 3.99 5.57
N GLU A 40 -3.69 3.20 6.56
CA GLU A 40 -3.11 3.77 7.78
C GLU A 40 -1.60 4.00 7.71
N SER A 41 -0.91 3.41 6.73
CA SER A 41 0.53 3.59 6.61
C SER A 41 0.94 4.99 6.14
N GLN A 42 2.16 5.40 6.51
CA GLN A 42 2.75 6.64 5.99
C GLN A 42 2.82 6.66 4.44
N PRO A 43 3.22 5.58 3.74
CA PRO A 43 3.09 5.48 2.29
C PRO A 43 1.67 5.69 1.77
N GLY A 44 0.65 5.12 2.42
CA GLY A 44 -0.75 5.33 2.06
C GLY A 44 -1.17 6.80 2.17
N LYS A 45 -0.86 7.44 3.29
CA LYS A 45 -1.13 8.87 3.50
C LYS A 45 -0.35 9.78 2.52
N GLN A 46 0.87 9.38 2.14
CA GLN A 46 1.61 10.07 1.08
C GLN A 46 0.93 9.92 -0.29
N ALA A 47 0.35 8.75 -0.60
CA ALA A 47 -0.42 8.54 -1.83
C ALA A 47 -1.67 9.43 -1.87
N GLU A 48 -2.42 9.52 -0.78
CA GLU A 48 -3.57 10.43 -0.68
C GLU A 48 -3.17 11.90 -0.90
N ALA A 49 -2.08 12.34 -0.26
CA ALA A 49 -1.57 13.70 -0.43
C ALA A 49 -1.09 13.96 -1.87
N HIS A 50 -0.49 12.97 -2.53
CA HIS A 50 -0.11 13.04 -3.93
C HIS A 50 -1.34 13.15 -4.84
N LEU A 51 -2.35 12.29 -4.64
CA LEU A 51 -3.58 12.30 -5.42
C LEU A 51 -4.38 13.59 -5.26
N LYS A 52 -4.35 14.21 -4.08
CA LYS A 52 -4.93 15.54 -3.88
C LYS A 52 -4.25 16.60 -4.76
N LYS A 53 -2.91 16.59 -4.87
CA LYS A 53 -2.18 17.48 -5.77
C LYS A 53 -2.51 17.21 -7.23
N VAL A 54 -2.62 15.94 -7.63
CA VAL A 54 -3.09 15.56 -8.97
C VAL A 54 -4.46 16.15 -9.26
N GLN A 55 -5.40 15.99 -8.33
CA GLN A 55 -6.75 16.55 -8.47
C GLN A 55 -6.73 18.07 -8.64
N GLU A 56 -5.91 18.78 -7.88
CA GLU A 56 -5.75 20.24 -7.99
C GLU A 56 -5.23 20.64 -9.38
N VAL A 57 -4.23 19.92 -9.93
CA VAL A 57 -3.69 20.18 -11.28
C VAL A 57 -4.75 19.91 -12.36
N LEU A 58 -5.50 18.83 -12.23
CA LEU A 58 -6.56 18.49 -13.19
C LEU A 58 -7.70 19.51 -13.14
N GLN A 59 -8.08 19.96 -11.93
CA GLN A 59 -9.09 21.00 -11.77
C GLN A 59 -8.65 22.32 -12.41
N GLN A 60 -7.42 22.76 -12.18
CA GLN A 60 -6.87 23.96 -12.84
C GLN A 60 -6.84 23.80 -14.36
N GLY A 61 -6.57 22.58 -14.85
CA GLY A 61 -6.66 22.27 -16.28
C GLY A 61 -8.07 22.44 -16.83
N PHE A 62 -9.09 22.00 -16.10
CA PHE A 62 -10.48 22.16 -16.49
C PHE A 62 -10.90 23.64 -16.48
N ASP A 63 -10.48 24.40 -15.49
CA ASP A 63 -10.77 25.82 -15.43
C ASP A 63 -10.15 26.58 -16.61
N LYS A 64 -8.92 26.27 -16.99
CA LYS A 64 -8.30 26.81 -18.22
C LYS A 64 -9.08 26.44 -19.47
N LEU A 65 -9.59 25.20 -19.57
CA LEU A 65 -10.44 24.76 -20.68
C LEU A 65 -11.71 25.60 -20.75
N ARG A 66 -12.38 25.82 -19.64
CA ARG A 66 -13.58 26.65 -19.55
C ARG A 66 -13.30 28.09 -19.99
N ASP A 67 -12.20 28.67 -19.51
CA ASP A 67 -11.83 30.03 -19.88
C ASP A 67 -11.50 30.18 -21.38
N ALA A 68 -10.82 29.18 -21.96
CA ALA A 68 -10.48 29.20 -23.37
C ALA A 68 -11.70 29.17 -24.29
N HIS A 69 -12.80 28.53 -23.86
CA HIS A 69 -14.01 28.28 -24.65
C HIS A 69 -15.24 29.08 -24.17
N LYS A 70 -15.07 30.04 -23.25
CA LYS A 70 -16.20 30.80 -22.68
C LYS A 70 -16.99 31.63 -23.69
N LYS A 71 -16.42 31.92 -24.88
CA LYS A 71 -17.03 32.70 -25.96
C LYS A 71 -17.68 31.86 -27.04
N ASP A 72 -17.53 30.54 -26.99
CA ASP A 72 -18.10 29.61 -27.95
C ASP A 72 -19.61 29.47 -27.71
N SER A 73 -20.34 28.92 -28.67
CA SER A 73 -21.75 28.65 -28.52
C SER A 73 -22.03 27.70 -27.37
N GLU A 74 -23.22 27.71 -26.78
CA GLU A 74 -23.57 26.86 -25.65
C GLU A 74 -23.44 25.37 -26.00
N GLU A 75 -23.84 24.99 -27.19
CA GLU A 75 -23.73 23.61 -27.69
C GLU A 75 -22.25 23.17 -27.78
N GLU A 76 -21.40 23.99 -28.38
CA GLU A 76 -19.94 23.70 -28.48
C GLU A 76 -19.27 23.63 -27.12
N ARG A 77 -19.56 24.58 -26.23
CA ARG A 77 -19.05 24.55 -24.84
C ARG A 77 -19.42 23.27 -24.13
N ASN A 78 -20.69 22.89 -24.16
CA ASN A 78 -21.18 21.69 -23.49
C ASN A 78 -20.48 20.43 -24.01
N LYS A 79 -20.27 20.33 -25.32
CA LYS A 79 -19.54 19.23 -25.95
C LYS A 79 -18.07 19.20 -25.49
N ILE A 80 -17.38 20.34 -25.54
CA ILE A 80 -15.97 20.46 -25.17
C ILE A 80 -15.80 20.18 -23.68
N TYR A 81 -16.67 20.70 -22.82
CA TYR A 81 -16.57 20.47 -21.38
C TYR A 81 -16.83 19.01 -21.01
N ALA A 82 -17.80 18.36 -21.63
CA ALA A 82 -18.07 16.94 -21.42
C ALA A 82 -16.87 16.07 -21.84
N GLN A 83 -16.27 16.36 -22.99
CA GLN A 83 -15.07 15.66 -23.46
C GLN A 83 -13.86 15.92 -22.56
N GLY A 84 -13.63 17.16 -22.17
CA GLY A 84 -12.56 17.55 -21.26
C GLY A 84 -12.68 16.85 -19.92
N LEU A 85 -13.86 16.86 -19.32
CA LEU A 85 -14.13 16.20 -18.05
C LEU A 85 -13.89 14.68 -18.13
N ALA A 86 -14.31 14.05 -19.23
CA ALA A 86 -14.08 12.61 -19.45
C ALA A 86 -12.58 12.27 -19.50
N VAL A 87 -11.77 13.10 -20.19
CA VAL A 87 -10.32 12.94 -20.25
C VAL A 87 -9.67 13.11 -18.88
N LEU A 88 -10.05 14.14 -18.13
CA LEU A 88 -9.51 14.42 -16.80
C LEU A 88 -9.88 13.32 -15.78
N ASN A 89 -11.12 12.81 -15.83
CA ASN A 89 -11.55 11.70 -14.99
C ASN A 89 -10.73 10.41 -15.29
N ARG A 90 -10.51 10.14 -16.58
CA ARG A 90 -9.67 9.02 -16.99
C ARG A 90 -8.22 9.17 -16.48
N GLN A 91 -7.65 10.37 -16.59
CA GLN A 91 -6.31 10.65 -16.07
C GLN A 91 -6.26 10.45 -14.55
N MET A 92 -7.24 10.98 -13.81
CA MET A 92 -7.32 10.78 -12.35
C MET A 92 -7.35 9.30 -11.97
N GLU A 93 -8.07 8.47 -12.72
CA GLU A 93 -8.13 7.03 -12.47
C GLU A 93 -6.76 6.35 -12.74
N VAL A 94 -6.05 6.75 -13.80
CA VAL A 94 -4.70 6.27 -14.10
C VAL A 94 -3.73 6.61 -12.96
N GLU A 95 -3.77 7.86 -12.49
CA GLU A 95 -2.92 8.33 -11.39
C GLU A 95 -3.23 7.59 -10.08
N ARG A 96 -4.51 7.39 -9.78
CA ARG A 96 -4.96 6.64 -8.62
C ARG A 96 -4.42 5.21 -8.64
N GLN A 97 -4.56 4.52 -9.76
CA GLN A 97 -4.07 3.16 -9.90
C GLN A 97 -2.53 3.08 -9.80
N ALA A 98 -1.82 4.06 -10.35
CA ALA A 98 -0.37 4.11 -10.23
C ALA A 98 0.09 4.33 -8.79
N ALA A 99 -0.54 5.26 -8.06
CA ALA A 99 -0.23 5.53 -6.67
C ALA A 99 -0.53 4.31 -5.77
N MET A 100 -1.68 3.66 -5.97
CA MET A 100 -2.05 2.45 -5.23
C MET A 100 -1.07 1.29 -5.47
N ARG A 101 -0.66 1.06 -6.73
CA ARG A 101 0.35 0.04 -7.05
C ARG A 101 1.69 0.33 -6.39
N ALA A 102 2.11 1.59 -6.34
CA ALA A 102 3.37 1.97 -5.71
C ALA A 102 3.37 1.68 -4.19
N VAL A 103 2.27 1.98 -3.50
CA VAL A 103 2.11 1.66 -2.07
C VAL A 103 2.04 0.15 -1.85
N GLN A 104 1.24 -0.57 -2.65
CA GLN A 104 1.11 -2.02 -2.57
C GLN A 104 2.46 -2.73 -2.73
N ALA A 105 3.29 -2.28 -3.68
CA ALA A 105 4.62 -2.86 -3.89
C ALA A 105 5.49 -2.76 -2.64
N VAL A 106 5.47 -1.62 -1.94
CA VAL A 106 6.22 -1.43 -0.68
C VAL A 106 5.67 -2.33 0.42
N ILE A 107 4.35 -2.49 0.52
CA ILE A 107 3.74 -3.37 1.53
C ILE A 107 4.15 -4.82 1.28
N VAL A 108 4.03 -5.31 0.03
CA VAL A 108 4.40 -6.68 -0.34
C VAL A 108 5.89 -6.94 -0.08
N GLU A 109 6.76 -6.00 -0.42
CA GLU A 109 8.20 -6.10 -0.14
C GLU A 109 8.49 -6.23 1.37
N GLU A 110 7.81 -5.47 2.22
CA GLU A 110 8.00 -5.56 3.67
C GLU A 110 7.39 -6.82 4.28
N VAL A 111 6.26 -7.29 3.75
CA VAL A 111 5.66 -8.57 4.12
C VAL A 111 6.64 -9.71 3.80
N GLU A 112 7.19 -9.73 2.59
CA GLU A 112 8.11 -10.79 2.18
C GLU A 112 9.40 -10.81 3.00
N LYS A 113 10.02 -9.65 3.22
CA LYS A 113 11.19 -9.52 4.10
C LYS A 113 10.91 -9.99 5.53
N TRP A 114 9.72 -9.65 6.04
CA TRP A 114 9.35 -10.08 7.39
C TRP A 114 9.11 -11.58 7.43
N ARG A 115 8.41 -12.14 6.43
CA ARG A 115 8.16 -13.58 6.28
C ARG A 115 9.48 -14.38 6.33
N GLU A 116 10.45 -13.99 5.51
CA GLU A 116 11.77 -14.65 5.46
C GLU A 116 12.51 -14.55 6.80
N GLN A 117 12.50 -13.39 7.45
CA GLN A 117 13.18 -13.16 8.73
C GLN A 117 12.56 -13.95 9.90
N ASN A 118 11.34 -14.41 9.76
CA ASN A 118 10.61 -15.11 10.82
C ASN A 118 10.32 -16.57 10.51
N ASP A 119 10.85 -17.11 9.38
CA ASP A 119 10.65 -18.49 8.93
C ASP A 119 9.16 -18.86 8.79
N VAL A 120 8.32 -17.90 8.40
CA VAL A 120 6.89 -18.11 8.15
C VAL A 120 6.72 -18.66 6.74
N SER A 121 5.97 -19.74 6.57
CA SER A 121 5.76 -20.36 5.25
C SER A 121 4.82 -19.54 4.38
N LEU A 122 3.76 -18.99 4.95
CA LEU A 122 2.73 -18.29 4.17
C LEU A 122 2.13 -17.10 4.93
N VAL A 123 2.01 -15.97 4.22
CA VAL A 123 1.25 -14.79 4.67
C VAL A 123 0.05 -14.62 3.75
N ILE A 124 -1.15 -14.60 4.32
CA ILE A 124 -2.41 -14.44 3.60
C ILE A 124 -3.10 -13.13 3.96
N SER A 125 -3.95 -12.64 3.05
CA SER A 125 -4.79 -11.47 3.38
C SER A 125 -5.84 -11.86 4.42
N ARG A 126 -6.00 -11.03 5.44
CA ARG A 126 -7.05 -11.20 6.47
C ARG A 126 -8.45 -11.36 5.87
N SER A 127 -8.74 -10.68 4.76
CA SER A 127 -10.01 -10.78 4.06
C SER A 127 -10.30 -12.17 3.46
N MET A 128 -9.30 -13.03 3.36
CA MET A 128 -9.43 -14.41 2.86
C MET A 128 -9.62 -15.44 3.99
N VAL A 129 -9.52 -15.02 5.25
CA VAL A 129 -9.61 -15.91 6.41
C VAL A 129 -11.04 -15.88 6.95
N VAL A 130 -11.69 -17.04 6.96
CA VAL A 130 -13.06 -17.18 7.46
C VAL A 130 -13.10 -17.26 9.00
N ALA A 131 -12.14 -17.99 9.60
CA ALA A 131 -12.02 -18.15 11.05
C ALA A 131 -10.56 -18.41 11.45
N GLY A 132 -10.18 -18.02 12.65
CA GLY A 132 -8.84 -18.24 13.18
C GLY A 132 -8.64 -17.58 14.55
N ASP A 133 -7.54 -17.93 15.20
CA ASP A 133 -7.07 -17.26 16.42
C ASP A 133 -6.30 -16.00 16.01
N TRP A 134 -6.98 -14.85 16.01
CA TRP A 134 -6.44 -13.57 15.56
C TRP A 134 -5.28 -13.08 16.42
N ASP A 135 -5.30 -13.37 17.72
CA ASP A 135 -4.25 -12.91 18.64
C ASP A 135 -2.90 -13.55 18.29
N LYS A 136 -2.93 -14.76 17.73
CA LYS A 136 -1.73 -15.50 17.31
C LYS A 136 -1.38 -15.35 15.85
N ALA A 137 -2.35 -15.09 14.99
CA ALA A 137 -2.18 -15.14 13.54
C ALA A 137 -2.15 -13.77 12.85
N ASP A 138 -2.56 -12.67 13.50
CA ASP A 138 -2.61 -11.33 12.88
C ASP A 138 -1.33 -10.53 13.14
N TYR A 139 -0.56 -10.32 12.09
CA TYR A 139 0.68 -9.53 12.11
C TYR A 139 0.54 -8.15 11.46
N THR A 140 -0.68 -7.67 11.27
CA THR A 140 -0.97 -6.36 10.64
C THR A 140 -0.21 -5.21 11.27
N LYS A 141 -0.21 -5.10 12.61
CA LYS A 141 0.49 -4.02 13.32
C LYS A 141 2.01 -4.09 13.15
N THR A 142 2.56 -5.29 13.13
CA THR A 142 3.99 -5.52 12.92
C THR A 142 4.40 -5.07 11.53
N ILE A 143 3.66 -5.47 10.49
CA ILE A 143 3.92 -5.06 9.11
C ILE A 143 3.70 -3.56 8.94
N LEU A 144 2.63 -2.99 9.48
CA LEU A 144 2.37 -1.54 9.46
C LEU A 144 3.55 -0.73 10.03
N SER A 145 4.11 -1.18 11.16
CA SER A 145 5.28 -0.52 11.77
C SER A 145 6.51 -0.53 10.84
N ARG A 146 6.71 -1.58 10.05
CA ARG A 146 7.81 -1.70 9.08
C ARG A 146 7.55 -0.81 7.86
N VAL A 147 6.34 -0.88 7.30
CA VAL A 147 5.91 -0.07 6.16
C VAL A 147 6.01 1.42 6.47
N ASN A 148 5.70 1.85 7.69
CA ASN A 148 5.81 3.26 8.12
C ASN A 148 7.23 3.82 8.06
N LYS A 149 8.26 2.98 8.02
CA LYS A 149 9.66 3.39 7.86
C LYS A 149 10.07 3.57 6.39
N ARG A 150 9.20 3.22 5.46
CA ARG A 150 9.47 3.26 4.02
C ARG A 150 8.99 4.58 3.41
N LYS A 151 9.67 4.98 2.35
CA LYS A 151 9.27 6.10 1.50
C LYS A 151 8.80 5.55 0.15
N VAL A 152 7.75 6.14 -0.40
CA VAL A 152 7.25 5.83 -1.74
C VAL A 152 7.58 6.99 -2.67
N LYS A 153 8.05 6.65 -3.86
CA LYS A 153 8.23 7.63 -4.94
C LYS A 153 7.04 7.49 -5.89
N PHE A 154 6.30 8.56 -6.05
CA PHE A 154 5.22 8.67 -7.03
C PHE A 154 5.76 9.26 -8.34
N ALA A 155 4.97 9.11 -9.42
CA ALA A 155 5.24 9.79 -10.68
C ALA A 155 5.14 11.31 -10.51
N ASP A 156 5.71 12.06 -11.46
CA ASP A 156 5.55 13.51 -11.49
C ASP A 156 4.08 13.88 -11.73
N LEU A 157 3.68 15.06 -11.27
CA LEU A 157 2.30 15.53 -11.47
C LEU A 157 1.99 15.68 -12.96
N PRO A 158 0.77 15.31 -13.40
CA PRO A 158 0.39 15.42 -14.80
C PRO A 158 0.41 16.88 -15.27
N THR A 159 0.70 17.08 -16.54
CA THR A 159 0.61 18.40 -17.18
C THR A 159 -0.63 18.46 -18.06
N VAL A 160 -1.49 19.43 -17.83
CA VAL A 160 -2.68 19.66 -18.66
C VAL A 160 -2.37 20.76 -19.69
N THR A 161 -2.38 20.39 -20.96
CA THR A 161 -2.21 21.31 -22.09
C THR A 161 -3.49 21.41 -22.89
N ILE A 162 -4.00 22.62 -23.09
CA ILE A 162 -5.16 22.88 -23.94
C ILE A 162 -4.67 23.20 -25.34
N LYS A 163 -4.98 22.31 -26.30
CA LYS A 163 -4.78 22.61 -27.71
C LYS A 163 -5.97 23.41 -28.20
N LYS A 164 -5.76 24.68 -28.58
CA LYS A 164 -6.75 25.38 -29.41
C LYS A 164 -6.74 24.69 -30.77
N ASP A 165 -7.90 24.21 -31.22
CA ASP A 165 -8.11 23.94 -32.63
C ASP A 165 -7.91 25.26 -33.38
N GLU A 166 -6.74 25.42 -34.00
CA GLU A 166 -6.56 26.46 -35.01
C GLU A 166 -7.51 26.09 -36.13
N GLY A 167 -8.65 26.81 -36.15
CA GLY A 167 -9.79 26.55 -37.00
C GLY A 167 -9.32 26.23 -38.40
N LYS A 168 -9.87 25.18 -38.98
CA LYS A 168 -9.90 24.94 -40.42
C LYS A 168 -10.26 26.26 -41.12
N LYS A 169 -9.23 27.00 -41.57
CA LYS A 169 -9.44 28.06 -42.55
C LYS A 169 -10.15 27.42 -43.72
N SER A 170 -11.45 27.70 -43.79
CA SER A 170 -12.31 27.39 -44.95
C SER A 170 -11.57 27.77 -46.21
N ARG A 171 -11.11 26.76 -46.94
CA ARG A 171 -10.76 26.97 -48.36
C ARG A 171 -12.09 27.26 -49.09
N ARG A 172 -12.32 28.53 -49.39
CA ARG A 172 -13.24 28.93 -50.45
C ARG A 172 -12.56 28.73 -51.79
#